data_302eefd844f47715cb5adfc4567ffb93
#
_entry.id   302eefd844f47715cb5adfc4567ffb93
#
_cell.length_a   1.000
_cell.length_b   1.000
_cell.length_c   1.000
_cell.angle_alpha   90.00
_cell.angle_beta   90.00
_cell.angle_gamma   90.00
#
_symmetry.space_group_name_H-M   'P 1'
#
loop_
_entity.id
_entity.type
_entity.pdbx_description
1 polymer ?
#
loop_
_entity_poly.entity_id
_entity_poly.type
_entity_poly.pdbx_seq_one_letter_code
_entity_poly.pdbx_strand_id
1 'polypeptide(L)'
;MVSYSIRYITALFLLASTFSAHGADGQAELESAFQIQGEYVGRIVHPELPIRSGLQVVATSATTFDAYLLDGGLPGDGWDGQGRMVFPGSGNGNAQFERSDSPLVMRYLKQFPGIIFVYLDGYRIGTLRKVYRNSPTLGLPAPENAIVLFRDQDQHRLKNVTINPNGTLGIGAETVDQVHNVRLHVEFRTPFEPEKEGQGRGNSGVYIQRRYEVQILDSFGLDLEPNRCGGLYKQKSADINMAFPPLSWQTYDIYFYAAKFDANGKRVQKAKITVVQNGVKIHDNYELVNKTGAGRKESPEPGPIWFQNHRDPVQFRNLWMVPLKDGEILASDMNPAYGIFDAVDHDSLEELPSGNTSSESCDCNRLLPRFRR
;
A
#
# COMPACT_ATOMS: atom_id res chain seq x y z
N MET A 1 -8.73 -14.99 -20.51
CA MET A 1 -8.57 -13.81 -21.37
C MET A 1 -9.57 -12.66 -21.11
N VAL A 2 -10.74 -12.89 -20.54
CA VAL A 2 -11.78 -11.85 -20.31
C VAL A 2 -11.51 -10.96 -19.08
N SER A 3 -10.76 -11.45 -18.09
CA SER A 3 -10.52 -10.71 -16.83
C SER A 3 -9.51 -9.55 -16.93
N TYR A 4 -8.60 -9.55 -17.89
CA TYR A 4 -7.59 -8.50 -18.04
C TYR A 4 -8.15 -7.21 -18.66
N SER A 5 -9.07 -7.31 -19.61
CA SER A 5 -9.67 -6.15 -20.30
C SER A 5 -10.52 -5.27 -19.37
N ILE A 6 -11.19 -5.86 -18.38
CA ILE A 6 -12.09 -5.11 -17.47
C ILE A 6 -11.28 -4.28 -16.47
N ARG A 7 -10.13 -4.77 -16.00
CA ARG A 7 -9.27 -4.03 -15.05
C ARG A 7 -8.59 -2.81 -15.70
N TYR A 8 -8.18 -2.93 -16.96
CA TYR A 8 -7.60 -1.81 -17.71
C TYR A 8 -8.64 -0.72 -17.99
N ILE A 9 -9.87 -1.08 -18.33
CA ILE A 9 -10.95 -0.12 -18.59
C ILE A 9 -11.33 0.66 -17.32
N THR A 10 -11.38 0.00 -16.17
CA THR A 10 -11.72 0.67 -14.89
C THR A 10 -10.59 1.61 -14.42
N ALA A 11 -9.32 1.25 -14.63
CA ALA A 11 -8.18 2.12 -14.32
C ALA A 11 -8.15 3.34 -15.25
N LEU A 12 -8.44 3.18 -16.55
CA LEU A 12 -8.48 4.26 -17.52
C LEU A 12 -9.60 5.29 -17.20
N PHE A 13 -10.79 4.84 -16.80
CA PHE A 13 -11.89 5.72 -16.40
C PHE A 13 -11.59 6.50 -15.10
N LEU A 14 -10.80 5.94 -14.20
CA LEU A 14 -10.39 6.58 -12.95
C LEU A 14 -9.27 7.60 -13.15
N LEU A 15 -8.35 7.34 -14.06
CA LEU A 15 -7.38 8.30 -14.51
C LEU A 15 -8.10 9.54 -15.08
N ALA A 16 -9.13 9.38 -15.91
CA ALA A 16 -9.86 10.49 -16.52
C ALA A 16 -10.47 11.48 -15.52
N SER A 17 -10.86 11.03 -14.32
CA SER A 17 -11.45 11.92 -13.29
C SER A 17 -10.43 12.73 -12.49
N THR A 18 -9.16 12.33 -12.45
CA THR A 18 -8.07 13.03 -11.75
C THR A 18 -7.27 13.98 -12.64
N PHE A 19 -7.41 13.86 -13.98
CA PHE A 19 -6.56 14.52 -14.97
C PHE A 19 -7.15 15.79 -15.64
N SER A 20 -8.23 16.34 -15.11
CA SER A 20 -8.90 17.52 -15.70
C SER A 20 -8.02 18.78 -15.81
N ALA A 21 -6.81 18.78 -15.24
CA ALA A 21 -5.92 19.95 -15.20
C ALA A 21 -4.72 19.89 -16.18
N HIS A 22 -4.49 18.76 -16.85
CA HIS A 22 -3.34 18.58 -17.76
C HIS A 22 -3.81 18.62 -19.21
N GLY A 23 -3.01 19.22 -20.11
CA GLY A 23 -3.23 19.10 -21.54
C GLY A 23 -3.07 17.63 -22.02
N ALA A 24 -3.50 17.33 -23.25
CA ALA A 24 -3.48 15.95 -23.79
C ALA A 24 -2.12 15.25 -23.68
N ASP A 25 -1.02 15.98 -23.86
CA ASP A 25 0.34 15.45 -23.74
C ASP A 25 0.69 15.10 -22.29
N GLY A 26 0.34 15.95 -21.31
CA GLY A 26 0.57 15.67 -19.89
C GLY A 26 -0.26 14.49 -19.37
N GLN A 27 -1.46 14.28 -19.93
CA GLN A 27 -2.28 13.10 -19.59
C GLN A 27 -1.63 11.81 -20.10
N ALA A 28 -1.09 11.80 -21.32
CA ALA A 28 -0.40 10.64 -21.87
C ALA A 28 0.87 10.27 -21.08
N GLU A 29 1.60 11.28 -20.59
CA GLU A 29 2.78 11.06 -19.74
C GLU A 29 2.39 10.46 -18.39
N LEU A 30 1.34 10.95 -17.74
CA LEU A 30 0.84 10.39 -16.49
C LEU A 30 0.31 8.96 -16.64
N GLU A 31 -0.37 8.65 -17.75
CA GLU A 31 -0.77 7.29 -18.08
C GLU A 31 0.45 6.37 -18.26
N SER A 32 1.50 6.87 -18.92
CA SER A 32 2.77 6.16 -19.07
C SER A 32 3.43 5.90 -17.70
N ALA A 33 3.50 6.91 -16.84
CA ALA A 33 4.05 6.76 -15.49
C ALA A 33 3.28 5.73 -14.67
N PHE A 34 1.93 5.75 -14.75
CA PHE A 34 1.09 4.76 -14.09
C PHE A 34 1.34 3.32 -14.60
N GLN A 35 1.59 3.14 -15.90
CA GLN A 35 1.92 1.84 -16.48
C GLN A 35 3.27 1.29 -15.96
N ILE A 36 4.25 2.17 -15.77
CA ILE A 36 5.60 1.81 -15.30
C ILE A 36 5.58 1.55 -13.79
N GLN A 37 4.90 2.40 -13.00
CA GLN A 37 4.78 2.26 -11.55
C GLN A 37 4.16 0.94 -11.14
N GLY A 38 4.62 0.37 -10.03
CA GLY A 38 4.02 -0.81 -9.42
C GLY A 38 5.02 -1.80 -8.84
N GLU A 39 4.54 -2.99 -8.55
CA GLU A 39 5.33 -4.07 -7.98
C GLU A 39 5.73 -5.07 -9.06
N TYR A 40 6.96 -5.55 -8.96
CA TYR A 40 7.52 -6.52 -9.88
C TYR A 40 8.25 -7.60 -9.08
N VAL A 41 8.20 -8.84 -9.55
CA VAL A 41 8.95 -9.96 -8.98
C VAL A 41 9.63 -10.75 -10.09
N GLY A 42 10.74 -11.41 -9.74
CA GLY A 42 11.44 -12.25 -10.68
C GLY A 42 12.74 -12.80 -10.13
N ARG A 43 13.61 -13.23 -11.04
CA ARG A 43 14.93 -13.78 -10.70
C ARG A 43 16.02 -12.94 -11.34
N ILE A 44 17.05 -12.67 -10.55
CA ILE A 44 18.31 -12.08 -10.98
C ILE A 44 19.40 -13.12 -10.75
N VAL A 45 20.12 -13.50 -11.80
CA VAL A 45 21.15 -14.55 -11.76
C VAL A 45 22.50 -13.88 -11.65
N HIS A 46 22.94 -13.64 -10.41
CA HIS A 46 24.26 -13.13 -10.09
C HIS A 46 24.70 -13.69 -8.73
N PRO A 47 26.00 -14.07 -8.55
CA PRO A 47 26.47 -14.68 -7.30
C PRO A 47 26.26 -13.83 -6.04
N GLU A 48 26.24 -12.51 -6.18
CA GLU A 48 26.12 -11.57 -5.05
C GLU A 48 24.70 -10.96 -4.92
N LEU A 49 23.75 -11.32 -5.80
CA LEU A 49 22.38 -10.85 -5.77
C LEU A 49 21.45 -12.02 -5.45
N PRO A 50 20.35 -11.78 -4.71
CA PRO A 50 19.40 -12.83 -4.40
C PRO A 50 18.77 -13.40 -5.66
N ILE A 51 18.59 -14.72 -5.69
CA ILE A 51 17.96 -15.40 -6.84
C ILE A 51 16.54 -14.88 -7.06
N ARG A 52 15.76 -14.72 -5.98
CA ARG A 52 14.44 -14.09 -6.00
C ARG A 52 14.55 -12.63 -5.59
N SER A 53 13.96 -11.73 -6.36
CA SER A 53 13.99 -10.30 -6.10
C SER A 53 12.60 -9.70 -6.28
N GLY A 54 12.26 -8.76 -5.41
CA GLY A 54 11.14 -7.85 -5.59
C GLY A 54 11.63 -6.49 -6.08
N LEU A 55 10.76 -5.74 -6.75
CA LEU A 55 11.02 -4.36 -7.12
C LEU A 55 9.74 -3.55 -6.96
N GLN A 56 9.84 -2.42 -6.28
CA GLN A 56 8.77 -1.44 -6.20
C GLN A 56 9.19 -0.20 -6.97
N VAL A 57 8.48 0.12 -8.06
CA VAL A 57 8.71 1.33 -8.86
C VAL A 57 7.68 2.37 -8.46
N VAL A 58 8.15 3.48 -7.94
CA VAL A 58 7.34 4.63 -7.48
C VAL A 58 7.53 5.78 -8.45
N ALA A 59 6.45 6.26 -9.07
CA ALA A 59 6.48 7.48 -9.87
C ALA A 59 6.62 8.70 -8.94
N THR A 60 7.63 9.52 -9.18
CA THR A 60 7.91 10.80 -8.48
C THR A 60 7.51 12.00 -9.31
N SER A 61 7.21 11.79 -10.60
CA SER A 61 6.54 12.72 -11.51
C SER A 61 5.93 11.95 -12.69
N ALA A 62 5.45 12.63 -13.69
CA ALA A 62 4.99 12.02 -14.95
C ALA A 62 6.10 11.28 -15.70
N THR A 63 7.38 11.60 -15.43
CA THR A 63 8.53 11.05 -16.19
C THR A 63 9.70 10.61 -15.33
N THR A 64 9.61 10.73 -14.01
CA THR A 64 10.67 10.33 -13.06
C THR A 64 10.17 9.30 -12.07
N PHE A 65 11.09 8.45 -11.60
CA PHE A 65 10.77 7.31 -10.75
C PHE A 65 11.89 7.04 -9.75
N ASP A 66 11.51 6.39 -8.63
CA ASP A 66 12.43 5.68 -7.76
C ASP A 66 12.10 4.18 -7.81
N ALA A 67 13.07 3.36 -8.17
CA ALA A 67 12.93 1.91 -8.19
C ALA A 67 13.66 1.30 -7.00
N TYR A 68 12.93 0.61 -6.13
CA TYR A 68 13.44 -0.03 -4.92
C TYR A 68 13.59 -1.52 -5.15
N LEU A 69 14.83 -1.96 -5.38
CA LEU A 69 15.15 -3.39 -5.50
C LEU A 69 15.26 -4.00 -4.11
N LEU A 70 14.55 -5.09 -3.88
CA LEU A 70 14.36 -5.75 -2.59
C LEU A 70 14.84 -7.20 -2.66
N ASP A 71 15.64 -7.61 -1.70
CA ASP A 71 16.16 -8.96 -1.59
C ASP A 71 15.06 -9.95 -1.12
N GLY A 72 14.93 -11.07 -1.78
CA GLY A 72 14.02 -12.15 -1.41
C GLY A 72 12.58 -12.00 -1.89
N GLY A 73 12.11 -10.80 -2.27
CA GLY A 73 10.74 -10.59 -2.73
C GLY A 73 10.16 -9.23 -2.32
N LEU A 74 8.84 -9.15 -2.19
CA LEU A 74 8.10 -7.93 -1.81
C LEU A 74 7.77 -7.89 -0.31
N PRO A 75 7.44 -6.73 0.26
CA PRO A 75 6.92 -6.63 1.63
C PRO A 75 5.73 -7.58 1.86
N GLY A 76 5.81 -8.42 2.89
CA GLY A 76 4.82 -9.47 3.17
C GLY A 76 4.86 -10.66 2.21
N ASP A 77 5.82 -10.71 1.28
CA ASP A 77 6.03 -11.80 0.32
C ASP A 77 7.53 -12.03 0.04
N GLY A 78 8.25 -12.44 1.06
CA GLY A 78 9.64 -12.90 0.98
C GLY A 78 10.71 -11.86 1.29
N TRP A 79 10.41 -10.55 1.27
CA TRP A 79 11.35 -9.53 1.76
C TRP A 79 11.37 -9.53 3.29
N ASP A 80 12.57 -9.59 3.89
CA ASP A 80 12.80 -9.65 5.33
C ASP A 80 12.97 -8.28 6.01
N GLY A 81 12.82 -7.19 5.24
CA GLY A 81 13.05 -5.82 5.72
C GLY A 81 14.49 -5.34 5.55
N GLN A 82 15.37 -6.17 4.99
CA GLN A 82 16.77 -5.86 4.73
C GLN A 82 17.05 -5.84 3.22
N GLY A 83 18.27 -5.47 2.82
CA GLY A 83 18.71 -5.58 1.43
C GLY A 83 17.85 -4.76 0.46
N ARG A 84 17.71 -3.44 0.70
CA ARG A 84 17.00 -2.52 -0.16
C ARG A 84 17.95 -1.57 -0.87
N MET A 85 17.86 -1.52 -2.19
CA MET A 85 18.63 -0.57 -3.02
C MET A 85 17.70 0.33 -3.81
N VAL A 86 18.05 1.62 -3.90
CA VAL A 86 17.28 2.61 -4.67
C VAL A 86 18.00 2.92 -5.98
N PHE A 87 17.24 2.89 -7.08
CA PHE A 87 17.70 3.26 -8.41
C PHE A 87 16.79 4.38 -8.94
N PRO A 88 17.27 5.62 -8.96
CA PRO A 88 16.56 6.70 -9.64
C PRO A 88 16.35 6.34 -11.11
N GLY A 89 15.23 6.76 -11.68
CA GLY A 89 14.91 6.45 -13.07
C GLY A 89 14.16 7.58 -13.75
N SER A 90 14.21 7.56 -15.07
CA SER A 90 13.46 8.49 -15.90
C SER A 90 13.03 7.85 -17.22
N GLY A 91 11.96 8.40 -17.80
CA GLY A 91 11.48 7.99 -19.11
C GLY A 91 10.01 8.31 -19.36
N ASN A 92 9.62 8.20 -20.62
CA ASN A 92 8.24 8.31 -21.08
C ASN A 92 7.95 7.18 -22.07
N GLY A 93 7.13 6.22 -21.66
CA GLY A 93 6.89 4.98 -22.40
C GLY A 93 7.98 3.93 -22.21
N ASN A 94 9.25 4.27 -22.38
CA ASN A 94 10.39 3.51 -21.92
C ASN A 94 10.98 4.21 -20.69
N ALA A 95 11.56 3.45 -19.75
CA ALA A 95 12.27 4.01 -18.60
C ALA A 95 13.55 3.25 -18.30
N GLN A 96 14.56 3.96 -17.82
CA GLN A 96 15.82 3.40 -17.34
C GLN A 96 16.03 3.81 -15.90
N PHE A 97 16.47 2.86 -15.10
CA PHE A 97 16.77 3.02 -13.66
C PHE A 97 18.23 2.64 -13.45
N GLU A 98 19.01 3.57 -12.91
CA GLU A 98 20.44 3.39 -12.70
C GLU A 98 20.94 4.25 -11.56
N ARG A 99 22.10 3.89 -11.03
CA ARG A 99 22.81 4.68 -10.02
C ARG A 99 24.31 4.68 -10.32
N SER A 100 24.95 5.80 -10.03
CA SER A 100 26.35 6.06 -10.43
C SER A 100 27.39 5.16 -9.75
N ASP A 101 27.03 4.56 -8.60
CA ASP A 101 27.89 3.69 -7.79
C ASP A 101 27.60 2.19 -8.00
N SER A 102 26.79 1.84 -9.03
CA SER A 102 26.43 0.45 -9.35
C SER A 102 26.48 0.22 -10.86
N PRO A 103 27.06 -0.90 -11.32
CA PRO A 103 27.01 -1.29 -12.74
C PRO A 103 25.66 -1.87 -13.15
N LEU A 104 24.71 -2.01 -12.20
CA LEU A 104 23.38 -2.55 -12.44
C LEU A 104 22.49 -1.50 -13.09
N VAL A 105 21.85 -1.86 -14.21
CA VAL A 105 20.88 -1.04 -14.93
C VAL A 105 19.59 -1.82 -15.11
N MET A 106 18.46 -1.19 -14.82
CA MET A 106 17.15 -1.77 -15.08
C MET A 106 16.43 -0.98 -16.17
N ARG A 107 15.70 -1.67 -17.05
CA ARG A 107 14.98 -1.04 -18.17
C ARG A 107 13.55 -1.56 -18.28
N TYR A 108 12.61 -0.63 -18.32
CA TYR A 108 11.24 -0.88 -18.76
C TYR A 108 11.11 -0.47 -20.22
N LEU A 109 10.56 -1.34 -21.05
CA LEU A 109 10.36 -1.08 -22.48
C LEU A 109 8.88 -1.17 -22.82
N LYS A 110 8.33 -0.12 -23.45
CA LYS A 110 6.90 -0.01 -23.81
C LYS A 110 6.39 -1.20 -24.63
N GLN A 111 7.25 -1.76 -25.47
CA GLN A 111 6.92 -2.93 -26.29
C GLN A 111 6.80 -4.25 -25.51
N PHE A 112 7.27 -4.25 -24.26
CA PHE A 112 7.14 -5.38 -23.32
C PHE A 112 6.46 -4.90 -22.03
N PRO A 113 5.18 -4.57 -22.07
CA PRO A 113 4.49 -3.97 -20.92
C PRO A 113 4.50 -4.91 -19.71
N GLY A 114 4.78 -4.35 -18.53
CA GLY A 114 4.87 -5.11 -17.30
C GLY A 114 6.14 -5.92 -17.11
N ILE A 115 7.19 -5.68 -17.92
CA ILE A 115 8.48 -6.35 -17.80
C ILE A 115 9.59 -5.33 -17.56
N ILE A 116 10.42 -5.59 -16.54
CA ILE A 116 11.68 -4.88 -16.31
C ILE A 116 12.83 -5.85 -16.55
N PHE A 117 13.72 -5.49 -17.47
CA PHE A 117 14.94 -6.21 -17.75
C PHE A 117 16.07 -5.68 -16.87
N VAL A 118 16.86 -6.59 -16.29
CA VAL A 118 17.99 -6.26 -15.42
C VAL A 118 19.28 -6.60 -16.11
N TYR A 119 20.21 -5.63 -16.17
CA TYR A 119 21.50 -5.74 -16.84
C TYR A 119 22.62 -5.47 -15.84
N LEU A 120 23.73 -6.19 -15.99
CA LEU A 120 25.01 -5.95 -15.34
C LEU A 120 26.09 -5.84 -16.42
N ASP A 121 26.82 -4.73 -16.46
CA ASP A 121 27.86 -4.47 -17.48
C ASP A 121 27.36 -4.69 -18.93
N GLY A 122 26.09 -4.38 -19.19
CA GLY A 122 25.44 -4.55 -20.48
C GLY A 122 24.87 -5.94 -20.75
N TYR A 123 25.17 -6.94 -19.95
CA TYR A 123 24.63 -8.30 -20.09
C TYR A 123 23.33 -8.45 -19.31
N ARG A 124 22.29 -9.00 -19.93
CA ARG A 124 21.02 -9.27 -19.23
C ARG A 124 21.21 -10.42 -18.24
N ILE A 125 21.00 -10.12 -16.94
CA ILE A 125 21.13 -11.07 -15.84
C ILE A 125 19.79 -11.41 -15.18
N GLY A 126 18.70 -10.73 -15.56
CA GLY A 126 17.40 -10.98 -14.94
C GLY A 126 16.24 -10.35 -15.68
N THR A 127 15.06 -10.76 -15.23
CA THR A 127 13.78 -10.23 -15.69
C THR A 127 12.82 -10.22 -14.50
N LEU A 128 12.19 -9.06 -14.27
CA LEU A 128 11.17 -8.89 -13.25
C LEU A 128 9.84 -8.63 -13.94
N ARG A 129 8.78 -9.29 -13.49
CA ARG A 129 7.42 -9.18 -14.04
C ARG A 129 6.51 -8.44 -13.09
N LYS A 130 5.68 -7.57 -13.63
CA LYS A 130 4.69 -6.81 -12.86
C LYS A 130 3.67 -7.75 -12.24
N VAL A 131 3.40 -7.56 -10.96
CA VAL A 131 2.39 -8.29 -10.21
C VAL A 131 1.33 -7.34 -9.67
N TYR A 132 0.13 -7.87 -9.49
CA TYR A 132 -1.00 -7.13 -8.90
C TYR A 132 -1.46 -7.90 -7.67
N ARG A 133 -1.17 -7.37 -6.50
CA ARG A 133 -1.59 -7.99 -5.25
C ARG A 133 -2.96 -7.46 -4.82
N ASN A 134 -3.75 -8.35 -4.23
CA ASN A 134 -4.99 -7.98 -3.57
C ASN A 134 -4.89 -8.34 -2.09
N SER A 135 -5.52 -7.53 -1.24
CA SER A 135 -5.68 -7.93 0.16
C SER A 135 -6.54 -9.21 0.26
N PRO A 136 -6.17 -10.18 1.12
CA PRO A 136 -6.99 -11.37 1.35
C PRO A 136 -8.34 -11.03 2.00
N THR A 137 -8.47 -9.85 2.61
CA THR A 137 -9.73 -9.37 3.20
C THR A 137 -10.48 -8.40 2.30
N LEU A 138 -10.03 -8.19 1.06
CA LEU A 138 -10.73 -7.35 0.08
C LEU A 138 -12.06 -8.00 -0.31
N GLY A 139 -13.16 -7.26 -0.18
CA GLY A 139 -14.51 -7.75 -0.41
C GLY A 139 -15.05 -8.61 0.72
N LEU A 140 -14.39 -8.63 1.89
CA LEU A 140 -14.85 -9.40 3.04
C LEU A 140 -16.28 -8.96 3.44
N PRO A 141 -17.25 -9.87 3.42
CA PRO A 141 -18.62 -9.53 3.77
C PRO A 141 -18.74 -9.18 5.26
N ALA A 142 -19.62 -8.25 5.56
CA ALA A 142 -19.95 -7.92 6.93
C ALA A 142 -20.52 -9.16 7.65
N PRO A 143 -20.00 -9.56 8.84
CA PRO A 143 -20.59 -10.63 9.65
C PRO A 143 -22.03 -10.33 10.01
N GLU A 144 -22.80 -11.35 10.41
CA GLU A 144 -24.23 -11.21 10.76
C GLU A 144 -24.47 -10.17 11.88
N ASN A 145 -23.55 -10.10 12.84
CA ASN A 145 -23.63 -9.16 13.98
C ASN A 145 -22.96 -7.80 13.69
N ALA A 146 -22.54 -7.55 12.46
CA ALA A 146 -21.90 -6.29 12.12
C ALA A 146 -22.89 -5.14 11.91
N ILE A 147 -22.44 -3.96 12.25
CA ILE A 147 -23.06 -2.70 11.85
C ILE A 147 -22.41 -2.28 10.53
N VAL A 148 -23.17 -2.33 9.44
CA VAL A 148 -22.72 -1.84 8.12
C VAL A 148 -22.70 -0.31 8.17
N LEU A 149 -21.51 0.26 8.01
CA LEU A 149 -21.30 1.71 8.02
C LEU A 149 -21.53 2.32 6.64
N PHE A 150 -21.03 1.66 5.59
CA PHE A 150 -21.22 2.06 4.21
C PHE A 150 -21.19 0.83 3.30
N ARG A 151 -22.26 0.59 2.60
CA ARG A 151 -22.36 -0.40 1.51
C ARG A 151 -22.39 0.30 0.16
N ASP A 152 -23.29 1.28 0.03
CA ASP A 152 -23.54 2.09 -1.15
C ASP A 152 -24.16 3.45 -0.73
N GLN A 153 -24.51 4.28 -1.71
CA GLN A 153 -25.06 5.61 -1.47
C GLN A 153 -26.38 5.62 -0.70
N ASP A 154 -27.19 4.54 -0.78
CA ASP A 154 -28.52 4.43 -0.18
C ASP A 154 -28.50 3.68 1.15
N GLN A 155 -27.42 2.95 1.45
CA GLN A 155 -27.26 2.13 2.64
C GLN A 155 -26.01 2.52 3.42
N HIS A 156 -26.14 3.53 4.29
CA HIS A 156 -25.07 3.96 5.16
C HIS A 156 -25.56 4.46 6.54
N ARG A 157 -24.65 4.42 7.52
CA ARG A 157 -24.84 4.96 8.88
C ARG A 157 -23.82 6.06 9.18
N LEU A 158 -23.70 7.00 8.23
CA LEU A 158 -22.72 8.06 8.23
C LEU A 158 -23.39 9.42 8.11
N LYS A 159 -22.74 10.45 8.64
CA LYS A 159 -23.03 11.88 8.41
C LYS A 159 -21.86 12.53 7.66
N ASN A 160 -22.09 13.71 7.08
CA ASN A 160 -21.13 14.43 6.23
C ASN A 160 -20.66 13.58 5.04
N VAL A 161 -21.59 12.87 4.42
CA VAL A 161 -21.31 11.94 3.31
C VAL A 161 -21.11 12.70 2.01
N THR A 162 -20.03 12.35 1.31
CA THR A 162 -19.79 12.72 -0.10
C THR A 162 -19.72 11.43 -0.90
N ILE A 163 -20.53 11.30 -1.93
CA ILE A 163 -20.50 10.14 -2.84
C ILE A 163 -19.78 10.54 -4.12
N ASN A 164 -18.77 9.78 -4.49
CA ASN A 164 -18.06 9.96 -5.74
C ASN A 164 -18.90 9.46 -6.94
N PRO A 165 -18.63 9.93 -8.17
CA PRO A 165 -19.38 9.51 -9.36
C PRO A 165 -19.40 8.00 -9.62
N ASN A 166 -18.43 7.26 -9.09
CA ASN A 166 -18.34 5.79 -9.17
C ASN A 166 -19.04 5.05 -8.01
N GLY A 167 -19.84 5.75 -7.20
CA GLY A 167 -20.59 5.18 -6.08
C GLY A 167 -19.78 4.94 -4.81
N THR A 168 -18.48 5.27 -4.78
CA THR A 168 -17.66 5.13 -3.57
C THR A 168 -17.87 6.30 -2.62
N LEU A 169 -17.60 6.08 -1.33
CA LEU A 169 -17.59 7.12 -0.32
C LEU A 169 -16.31 7.98 -0.46
N GLY A 170 -16.45 9.29 -0.39
CA GLY A 170 -15.35 10.25 -0.29
C GLY A 170 -14.93 10.49 1.17
N ILE A 171 -14.01 11.46 1.32
CA ILE A 171 -13.44 11.87 2.61
C ILE A 171 -14.40 12.74 3.43
N GLY A 172 -14.21 12.76 4.76
CA GLY A 172 -14.92 13.66 5.70
C GLY A 172 -16.09 13.02 6.44
N ALA A 173 -16.52 11.83 6.03
CA ALA A 173 -17.63 11.13 6.66
C ALA A 173 -17.30 10.71 8.10
N GLU A 174 -18.32 10.72 8.96
CA GLU A 174 -18.23 10.31 10.36
C GLU A 174 -19.40 9.39 10.70
N THR A 175 -19.22 8.36 11.53
CA THR A 175 -20.29 7.46 11.90
C THR A 175 -21.34 8.16 12.78
N VAL A 176 -22.59 7.78 12.61
CA VAL A 176 -23.68 8.14 13.54
C VAL A 176 -23.48 7.40 14.85
N ASP A 177 -23.08 6.14 14.75
CA ASP A 177 -22.83 5.27 15.89
C ASP A 177 -21.55 5.68 16.63
N GLN A 178 -21.59 5.55 17.95
CA GLN A 178 -20.46 5.78 18.83
C GLN A 178 -19.89 4.43 19.26
N VAL A 179 -18.56 4.29 19.27
CA VAL A 179 -17.90 3.02 19.63
C VAL A 179 -17.09 3.15 20.91
N HIS A 180 -17.07 2.09 21.70
CA HIS A 180 -16.13 1.90 22.80
C HIS A 180 -15.01 0.98 22.33
N ASN A 181 -15.23 -0.34 22.36
CA ASN A 181 -14.34 -1.32 21.75
C ASN A 181 -14.91 -1.75 20.40
N VAL A 182 -14.07 -1.97 19.40
CA VAL A 182 -14.57 -2.24 18.06
C VAL A 182 -13.57 -3.06 17.24
N ARG A 183 -14.09 -4.00 16.45
CA ARG A 183 -13.47 -4.50 15.23
C ARG A 183 -14.01 -3.69 14.06
N LEU A 184 -13.15 -3.12 13.26
CA LEU A 184 -13.50 -2.26 12.13
C LEU A 184 -12.82 -2.79 10.86
N HIS A 185 -13.60 -2.97 9.80
CA HIS A 185 -13.10 -3.24 8.45
C HIS A 185 -13.28 -2.02 7.58
N VAL A 186 -12.22 -1.66 6.84
CA VAL A 186 -12.19 -0.50 5.94
C VAL A 186 -11.50 -0.89 4.64
N GLU A 187 -12.20 -0.70 3.52
CA GLU A 187 -11.56 -0.70 2.20
C GLU A 187 -11.33 0.73 1.74
N PHE A 188 -10.10 1.05 1.37
CA PHE A 188 -9.72 2.38 0.91
C PHE A 188 -8.81 2.33 -0.31
N ARG A 189 -8.73 3.46 -1.02
CA ARG A 189 -7.89 3.61 -2.19
C ARG A 189 -7.35 5.04 -2.26
N THR A 190 -6.03 5.19 -2.40
CA THR A 190 -5.37 6.48 -2.61
C THR A 190 -5.40 6.89 -4.08
N PRO A 191 -5.43 8.19 -4.39
CA PRO A 191 -5.30 8.68 -5.76
C PRO A 191 -3.88 8.48 -6.30
N PHE A 192 -3.72 8.51 -7.63
CA PHE A 192 -2.42 8.58 -8.28
C PHE A 192 -2.05 10.05 -8.51
N GLU A 193 -1.15 10.58 -7.70
CA GLU A 193 -0.73 11.97 -7.70
C GLU A 193 0.81 12.07 -7.60
N PRO A 194 1.56 11.63 -8.64
CA PRO A 194 3.02 11.50 -8.56
C PRO A 194 3.76 12.82 -8.35
N GLU A 195 3.16 13.94 -8.75
CA GLU A 195 3.72 15.29 -8.57
C GLU A 195 3.62 15.80 -7.12
N LYS A 196 2.82 15.12 -6.27
CA LYS A 196 2.67 15.49 -4.86
C LYS A 196 3.65 14.73 -3.98
N GLU A 197 4.01 15.35 -2.87
CA GLU A 197 4.98 14.81 -1.91
C GLU A 197 4.47 14.83 -0.47
N GLY A 198 5.06 13.99 0.37
CA GLY A 198 4.86 13.96 1.81
C GLY A 198 3.38 13.89 2.19
N GLN A 199 2.94 14.75 3.11
CA GLN A 199 1.56 14.77 3.61
C GLN A 199 0.53 15.34 2.62
N GLY A 200 0.95 15.81 1.46
CA GLY A 200 0.08 16.26 0.38
C GLY A 200 -0.24 15.19 -0.65
N ARG A 201 0.24 13.94 -0.48
CA ARG A 201 0.11 12.86 -1.47
C ARG A 201 -0.88 11.79 -0.99
N GLY A 202 -2.14 11.90 -1.42
CA GLY A 202 -3.16 10.91 -1.14
C GLY A 202 -3.47 10.73 0.35
N ASN A 203 -3.58 11.83 1.09
CA ASN A 203 -3.70 11.85 2.54
C ASN A 203 -5.16 11.75 3.01
N SER A 204 -5.36 10.90 4.00
CA SER A 204 -6.55 10.75 4.82
C SER A 204 -6.16 10.05 6.13
N GLY A 205 -7.14 9.57 6.91
CA GLY A 205 -6.92 8.78 8.12
C GLY A 205 -8.21 8.18 8.65
N VAL A 206 -8.07 7.06 9.32
CA VAL A 206 -9.19 6.43 10.06
C VAL A 206 -9.05 6.75 11.52
N TYR A 207 -9.88 7.65 12.04
CA TYR A 207 -9.91 8.04 13.45
C TYR A 207 -10.91 7.19 14.23
N ILE A 208 -10.44 6.36 15.13
CA ILE A 208 -11.30 5.63 16.07
C ILE A 208 -11.62 6.54 17.25
N GLN A 209 -12.90 6.59 17.64
CA GLN A 209 -13.43 7.50 18.67
C GLN A 209 -13.13 8.99 18.40
N ARG A 210 -12.80 9.38 17.16
CA ARG A 210 -12.35 10.73 16.84
C ARG A 210 -11.06 11.13 17.61
N ARG A 211 -10.29 10.16 18.12
CA ARG A 211 -9.12 10.37 18.98
C ARG A 211 -7.84 9.78 18.41
N TYR A 212 -7.91 8.57 17.86
CA TYR A 212 -6.75 7.76 17.50
C TYR A 212 -6.78 7.47 16.01
N GLU A 213 -5.75 7.93 15.32
CA GLU A 213 -5.63 7.84 13.88
C GLU A 213 -4.73 6.69 13.45
N VAL A 214 -5.25 5.87 12.54
CA VAL A 214 -4.46 5.03 11.63
C VAL A 214 -4.34 5.79 10.33
N GLN A 215 -3.12 6.18 9.99
CA GLN A 215 -2.85 7.03 8.83
C GLN A 215 -3.14 6.34 7.50
N ILE A 216 -3.73 7.08 6.56
CA ILE A 216 -3.81 6.75 5.15
C ILE A 216 -2.97 7.77 4.38
N LEU A 217 -2.05 7.29 3.55
CA LEU A 217 -1.17 8.09 2.72
C LEU A 217 -0.71 7.26 1.52
N ASP A 218 -0.48 7.86 0.36
CA ASP A 218 0.27 7.18 -0.68
C ASP A 218 1.75 7.09 -0.27
N SER A 219 2.07 6.01 0.43
CA SER A 219 3.41 5.67 0.93
C SER A 219 3.99 4.45 0.24
N PHE A 220 3.43 4.08 -0.92
CA PHE A 220 3.90 2.93 -1.69
C PHE A 220 5.41 3.00 -1.93
N GLY A 221 6.13 1.94 -1.58
CA GLY A 221 7.57 1.82 -1.74
C GLY A 221 8.44 2.72 -0.84
N LEU A 222 7.85 3.59 -0.03
CA LEU A 222 8.61 4.53 0.80
C LEU A 222 9.08 3.89 2.13
N ASP A 223 10.03 4.56 2.80
CA ASP A 223 10.51 4.15 4.13
C ASP A 223 9.41 4.23 5.19
N LEU A 224 9.60 3.51 6.29
CA LEU A 224 8.69 3.54 7.43
C LEU A 224 8.85 4.82 8.23
N GLU A 225 7.74 5.55 8.44
CA GLU A 225 7.67 6.70 9.34
C GLU A 225 6.31 6.72 10.04
N PRO A 226 6.21 7.31 11.27
CA PRO A 226 4.96 7.28 12.03
C PRO A 226 3.84 8.19 11.48
N ASN A 227 4.10 8.91 10.40
CA ASN A 227 3.15 9.75 9.65
C ASN A 227 2.90 9.23 8.23
N ARG A 228 3.31 7.97 7.93
CA ARG A 228 3.04 7.28 6.66
C ARG A 228 1.92 6.26 6.81
N CYS A 229 1.48 5.67 5.71
CA CYS A 229 0.37 4.72 5.67
C CYS A 229 0.53 3.60 6.70
N GLY A 230 -0.54 3.30 7.42
CA GLY A 230 -0.51 2.35 8.53
C GLY A 230 0.09 2.89 9.83
N GLY A 231 0.73 4.05 9.84
CA GLY A 231 1.27 4.66 11.05
C GLY A 231 0.18 5.03 12.06
N LEU A 232 0.46 4.81 13.35
CA LEU A 232 -0.29 5.44 14.43
C LEU A 232 0.26 6.88 14.57
N TYR A 233 -0.44 7.83 13.99
CA TYR A 233 0.09 9.14 13.60
C TYR A 233 0.97 9.81 14.66
N LYS A 234 2.26 9.98 14.31
CA LYS A 234 3.33 10.54 15.17
C LYS A 234 3.59 9.78 16.49
N GLN A 235 3.10 8.56 16.64
CA GLN A 235 3.40 7.70 17.80
C GLN A 235 4.25 6.49 17.43
N LYS A 236 3.85 5.75 16.37
CA LYS A 236 4.53 4.53 15.94
C LYS A 236 4.38 4.36 14.43
N SER A 237 5.47 4.08 13.71
CA SER A 237 5.42 3.58 12.34
C SER A 237 4.86 2.17 12.29
N ALA A 238 4.29 1.78 11.17
CA ALA A 238 3.97 0.37 10.90
C ALA A 238 5.23 -0.51 11.05
N ASP A 239 5.06 -1.78 11.41
CA ASP A 239 6.19 -2.72 11.54
C ASP A 239 6.73 -3.12 10.14
N ILE A 240 5.91 -3.04 9.12
CA ILE A 240 6.25 -3.23 7.70
C ILE A 240 5.38 -2.31 6.84
N ASN A 241 5.94 -1.78 5.73
CA ASN A 241 5.17 -0.99 4.77
C ASN A 241 4.38 -1.90 3.84
N MET A 242 3.09 -2.08 4.12
CA MET A 242 2.17 -2.86 3.31
C MET A 242 1.31 -2.01 2.36
N ALA A 243 1.65 -0.73 2.15
CA ALA A 243 0.93 0.11 1.20
C ALA A 243 1.08 -0.44 -0.23
N PHE A 244 -0.04 -0.66 -0.92
CA PHE A 244 -0.08 -1.02 -2.32
C PHE A 244 0.03 0.23 -3.21
N PRO A 245 0.35 0.08 -4.50
CA PRO A 245 0.38 1.20 -5.43
C PRO A 245 -0.95 2.00 -5.41
N PRO A 246 -0.92 3.32 -5.59
CA PRO A 246 -2.13 4.13 -5.69
C PRO A 246 -3.09 3.58 -6.76
N LEU A 247 -4.37 3.86 -6.62
CA LEU A 247 -5.51 3.27 -7.33
C LEU A 247 -5.75 1.77 -7.08
N SER A 248 -4.92 1.11 -6.27
CA SER A 248 -5.24 -0.24 -5.76
C SER A 248 -6.15 -0.14 -4.53
N TRP A 249 -7.16 -1.01 -4.44
CA TRP A 249 -7.94 -1.16 -3.23
C TRP A 249 -7.12 -1.86 -2.17
N GLN A 250 -7.13 -1.30 -0.97
CA GLN A 250 -6.40 -1.75 0.22
C GLN A 250 -7.37 -1.94 1.36
N THR A 251 -6.98 -2.73 2.36
CA THR A 251 -7.81 -2.96 3.54
C THR A 251 -7.08 -2.59 4.83
N TYR A 252 -7.84 -2.07 5.78
CA TYR A 252 -7.52 -2.11 7.19
C TYR A 252 -8.54 -2.99 7.92
N ASP A 253 -8.04 -3.94 8.70
CA ASP A 253 -8.79 -4.64 9.73
C ASP A 253 -8.22 -4.20 11.08
N ILE A 254 -9.02 -3.45 11.86
CA ILE A 254 -8.58 -2.78 13.07
C ILE A 254 -9.33 -3.35 14.28
N TYR A 255 -8.58 -3.76 15.30
CA TYR A 255 -9.12 -4.17 16.60
C TYR A 255 -8.71 -3.12 17.62
N PHE A 256 -9.68 -2.46 18.22
CA PHE A 256 -9.45 -1.36 19.14
C PHE A 256 -10.16 -1.59 20.46
N TYR A 257 -9.44 -1.37 21.55
CA TYR A 257 -9.92 -1.40 22.92
C TYR A 257 -9.70 -0.03 23.57
N ALA A 258 -10.76 0.57 24.07
CA ALA A 258 -10.75 1.91 24.60
C ALA A 258 -9.90 2.05 25.88
N ALA A 259 -9.38 3.24 26.10
CA ALA A 259 -8.77 3.62 27.37
C ALA A 259 -9.79 3.53 28.51
N LYS A 260 -9.35 3.10 29.71
CA LYS A 260 -10.19 3.05 30.90
C LYS A 260 -9.85 4.19 31.86
N PHE A 261 -10.87 4.68 32.51
CA PHE A 261 -10.78 5.81 33.44
C PHE A 261 -11.42 5.43 34.79
N ASP A 262 -10.90 5.99 35.86
CA ASP A 262 -11.51 5.89 37.17
C ASP A 262 -12.69 6.87 37.36
N ALA A 263 -13.35 6.81 38.49
CA ALA A 263 -14.47 7.69 38.82
C ALA A 263 -14.11 9.20 38.88
N ASN A 264 -12.83 9.51 39.00
CA ASN A 264 -12.32 10.89 38.98
C ASN A 264 -11.93 11.37 37.57
N GLY A 265 -12.14 10.54 36.55
CA GLY A 265 -11.75 10.85 35.15
C GLY A 265 -10.26 10.72 34.88
N LYS A 266 -9.48 10.10 35.76
CA LYS A 266 -8.06 9.78 35.52
C LYS A 266 -7.95 8.50 34.71
N ARG A 267 -7.16 8.52 33.62
CA ARG A 267 -6.89 7.34 32.82
C ARG A 267 -6.10 6.31 33.64
N VAL A 268 -6.68 5.11 33.83
CA VAL A 268 -6.08 3.98 34.56
C VAL A 268 -5.55 2.89 33.61
N GLN A 269 -6.03 2.86 32.35
CA GLN A 269 -5.53 1.96 31.32
C GLN A 269 -5.49 2.69 29.97
N LYS A 270 -4.40 2.53 29.22
CA LYS A 270 -4.28 3.06 27.87
C LYS A 270 -5.19 2.31 26.90
N ALA A 271 -5.60 2.98 25.84
CA ALA A 271 -6.23 2.31 24.71
C ALA A 271 -5.20 1.38 24.02
N LYS A 272 -5.70 0.28 23.45
CA LYS A 272 -4.90 -0.70 22.72
C LYS A 272 -5.43 -0.88 21.30
N ILE A 273 -4.51 -1.10 20.36
CA ILE A 273 -4.86 -1.26 18.97
C ILE A 273 -4.02 -2.36 18.29
N THR A 274 -4.69 -3.20 17.52
CA THR A 274 -4.08 -4.10 16.53
C THR A 274 -4.56 -3.67 15.17
N VAL A 275 -3.64 -3.54 14.21
CA VAL A 275 -3.96 -3.16 12.83
C VAL A 275 -3.38 -4.19 11.89
N VAL A 276 -4.23 -4.72 11.02
CA VAL A 276 -3.85 -5.57 9.88
C VAL A 276 -4.06 -4.76 8.62
N GLN A 277 -3.01 -4.55 7.84
CA GLN A 277 -3.07 -3.88 6.54
C GLN A 277 -2.82 -4.91 5.44
N ASN A 278 -3.75 -5.00 4.49
CA ASN A 278 -3.63 -5.92 3.36
C ASN A 278 -3.29 -7.35 3.78
N GLY A 279 -3.90 -7.84 4.87
CA GLY A 279 -3.70 -9.18 5.42
C GLY A 279 -2.45 -9.36 6.30
N VAL A 280 -1.61 -8.33 6.46
CA VAL A 280 -0.40 -8.39 7.28
C VAL A 280 -0.58 -7.54 8.54
N LYS A 281 -0.30 -8.11 9.70
CA LYS A 281 -0.35 -7.39 10.97
C LYS A 281 0.81 -6.40 11.07
N ILE A 282 0.49 -5.10 11.09
CA ILE A 282 1.44 -3.98 11.13
C ILE A 282 1.54 -3.33 12.51
N HIS A 283 0.58 -3.60 13.39
CA HIS A 283 0.61 -3.28 14.82
C HIS A 283 -0.04 -4.41 15.59
N ASP A 284 0.60 -4.87 16.66
CA ASP A 284 0.09 -5.94 17.52
C ASP A 284 -0.12 -5.45 18.94
N ASN A 285 -1.38 -5.34 19.37
CA ASN A 285 -1.79 -4.98 20.72
C ASN A 285 -1.04 -3.77 21.29
N TYR A 286 -0.76 -2.76 20.43
CA TYR A 286 0.02 -1.59 20.81
C TYR A 286 -0.76 -0.68 21.77
N GLU A 287 -0.10 -0.26 22.84
CA GLU A 287 -0.66 0.70 23.80
C GLU A 287 -0.49 2.15 23.32
N LEU A 288 -1.60 2.77 22.92
CA LEU A 288 -1.61 4.15 22.47
C LEU A 288 -1.23 5.10 23.63
N VAL A 289 -0.24 5.95 23.42
CA VAL A 289 0.27 6.86 24.46
C VAL A 289 -0.79 7.87 24.85
N ASN A 290 -1.43 8.48 23.86
CA ASN A 290 -2.55 9.42 23.99
C ASN A 290 -3.24 9.60 22.63
N LYS A 291 -4.14 10.57 22.50
CA LYS A 291 -4.76 10.93 21.21
C LYS A 291 -3.69 11.25 20.14
N THR A 292 -3.98 11.00 18.87
CA THR A 292 -3.11 11.27 17.74
C THR A 292 -3.53 12.53 16.98
N GLY A 293 -2.60 13.18 16.30
CA GLY A 293 -2.85 14.25 15.32
C GLY A 293 -3.98 15.22 15.70
N ALA A 294 -4.96 15.36 14.83
CA ALA A 294 -6.15 16.19 15.00
C ALA A 294 -7.23 15.55 15.91
N GLY A 295 -6.90 14.43 16.58
CA GLY A 295 -7.82 13.73 17.49
C GLY A 295 -8.30 14.59 18.65
N ARG A 296 -9.51 14.31 19.13
CA ARG A 296 -10.07 14.91 20.33
C ARG A 296 -9.34 14.41 21.57
N LYS A 297 -9.46 15.15 22.68
CA LYS A 297 -8.94 14.71 23.98
C LYS A 297 -9.56 13.37 24.38
N GLU A 298 -8.76 12.51 25.01
CA GLU A 298 -9.23 11.25 25.59
C GLU A 298 -10.28 11.51 26.71
N SER A 299 -11.28 10.66 26.74
CA SER A 299 -12.32 10.65 27.76
C SER A 299 -12.92 9.25 27.91
N PRO A 300 -13.66 8.95 28.99
CA PRO A 300 -14.34 7.66 29.17
C PRO A 300 -15.49 7.43 28.17
N GLU A 301 -16.01 8.50 27.57
CA GLU A 301 -17.14 8.42 26.66
C GLU A 301 -16.79 7.72 25.34
N PRO A 302 -17.71 6.93 24.75
CA PRO A 302 -17.53 6.42 23.40
C PRO A 302 -17.41 7.56 22.39
N GLY A 303 -16.91 7.28 21.20
CA GLY A 303 -16.76 8.29 20.16
C GLY A 303 -17.00 7.71 18.76
N PRO A 304 -17.24 8.56 17.76
CA PRO A 304 -17.47 8.12 16.39
C PRO A 304 -16.17 7.71 15.70
N ILE A 305 -16.31 6.95 14.62
CA ILE A 305 -15.25 6.73 13.65
C ILE A 305 -15.32 7.86 12.61
N TRP A 306 -14.18 8.43 12.26
CA TRP A 306 -14.09 9.50 11.27
C TRP A 306 -13.09 9.17 10.19
N PHE A 307 -13.53 9.27 8.94
CA PHE A 307 -12.71 9.17 7.73
C PHE A 307 -12.24 10.58 7.36
N GLN A 308 -10.99 10.88 7.70
CA GLN A 308 -10.46 12.24 7.68
C GLN A 308 -10.59 12.92 6.31
N ASN A 309 -11.00 14.19 6.31
CA ASN A 309 -10.85 15.09 5.18
C ASN A 309 -9.52 15.82 5.27
N HIS A 310 -8.58 15.46 4.40
CA HIS A 310 -7.29 16.15 4.23
C HIS A 310 -7.17 16.78 2.83
N ARG A 311 -8.27 16.89 2.08
CA ARG A 311 -8.44 17.47 0.73
C ARG A 311 -7.98 16.56 -0.42
N ASP A 312 -7.28 15.48 -0.17
CA ASP A 312 -6.90 14.51 -1.20
C ASP A 312 -8.07 13.54 -1.47
N PRO A 313 -8.33 13.15 -2.73
CA PRO A 313 -9.51 12.39 -3.11
C PRO A 313 -9.36 10.88 -2.81
N VAL A 314 -9.07 10.55 -1.55
CA VAL A 314 -9.10 9.17 -1.07
C VAL A 314 -10.54 8.65 -1.11
N GLN A 315 -10.70 7.41 -1.51
CA GLN A 315 -11.99 6.75 -1.67
C GLN A 315 -12.13 5.59 -0.72
N PHE A 316 -13.37 5.36 -0.25
CA PHE A 316 -13.72 4.28 0.66
C PHE A 316 -14.88 3.46 0.11
N ARG A 317 -14.95 2.18 0.52
CA ARG A 317 -16.09 1.29 0.27
C ARG A 317 -16.08 0.15 1.27
N ASN A 318 -17.14 -0.65 1.32
CA ASN A 318 -17.26 -1.84 2.16
C ASN A 318 -16.80 -1.58 3.61
N LEU A 319 -17.46 -0.63 4.28
CA LEU A 319 -17.15 -0.24 5.65
C LEU A 319 -18.14 -0.90 6.62
N TRP A 320 -17.61 -1.66 7.57
CA TRP A 320 -18.44 -2.25 8.62
C TRP A 320 -17.67 -2.39 9.93
N MET A 321 -18.40 -2.49 11.02
CA MET A 321 -17.82 -2.66 12.35
C MET A 321 -18.60 -3.67 13.18
N VAL A 322 -17.91 -4.30 14.14
CA VAL A 322 -18.48 -5.16 15.16
C VAL A 322 -18.09 -4.59 16.53
N PRO A 323 -19.04 -4.19 17.38
CA PRO A 323 -18.75 -3.84 18.78
C PRO A 323 -18.16 -5.04 19.51
N LEU A 324 -17.07 -4.82 20.25
CA LEU A 324 -16.37 -5.85 21.03
C LEU A 324 -16.69 -5.68 22.52
N LYS A 325 -16.74 -6.80 23.24
CA LYS A 325 -16.80 -6.79 24.72
C LYS A 325 -15.40 -6.60 25.30
N ASP A 326 -15.31 -6.16 26.54
CA ASP A 326 -14.04 -6.07 27.26
C ASP A 326 -13.36 -7.45 27.32
N GLY A 327 -12.11 -7.51 26.86
CA GLY A 327 -11.32 -8.75 26.86
C GLY A 327 -11.70 -9.79 25.80
N GLU A 328 -12.67 -9.48 24.94
CA GLU A 328 -13.01 -10.37 23.81
C GLU A 328 -11.91 -10.32 22.77
N ILE A 329 -11.20 -11.44 22.63
CA ILE A 329 -10.22 -11.64 21.56
C ILE A 329 -10.87 -12.62 20.57
N LEU A 330 -11.19 -12.16 19.39
CA LEU A 330 -11.65 -13.03 18.31
C LEU A 330 -10.45 -13.79 17.75
N ALA A 331 -10.11 -14.90 18.41
CA ALA A 331 -8.91 -15.70 18.10
C ALA A 331 -8.88 -16.19 16.63
N SER A 332 -10.05 -16.42 16.02
CA SER A 332 -10.16 -16.82 14.61
C SER A 332 -9.74 -15.73 13.62
N ASP A 333 -9.78 -14.47 14.03
CA ASP A 333 -9.57 -13.32 13.15
C ASP A 333 -8.18 -12.71 13.29
N MET A 334 -7.44 -13.10 14.35
CA MET A 334 -6.09 -12.58 14.63
C MET A 334 -5.00 -13.22 13.77
N ASN A 335 -5.35 -14.27 13.06
CA ASN A 335 -4.48 -14.95 12.11
C ASN A 335 -5.32 -15.17 10.82
N PRO A 336 -5.62 -14.12 10.02
CA PRO A 336 -6.02 -14.40 8.66
C PRO A 336 -4.90 -15.32 8.14
N ALA A 337 -5.26 -16.53 7.71
CA ALA A 337 -4.29 -17.39 7.04
C ALA A 337 -3.58 -16.47 6.05
N TYR A 338 -2.28 -16.24 6.26
CA TYR A 338 -1.48 -15.44 5.33
C TYR A 338 -1.64 -16.12 3.99
N GLY A 339 -2.68 -15.72 3.27
CA GLY A 339 -2.93 -16.21 1.94
C GLY A 339 -1.70 -15.80 1.17
N ILE A 340 -0.94 -16.78 0.74
CA ILE A 340 0.01 -16.59 -0.35
C ILE A 340 -0.80 -15.75 -1.33
N PHE A 341 -0.40 -14.48 -1.46
CA PHE A 341 -0.93 -13.64 -2.53
C PHE A 341 -0.88 -14.51 -3.77
N ASP A 342 -1.97 -14.68 -4.53
CA ASP A 342 -1.94 -15.36 -5.81
C ASP A 342 -0.91 -14.66 -6.70
N ALA A 343 0.35 -14.88 -6.34
CA ALA A 343 1.48 -14.58 -7.17
C ALA A 343 1.31 -15.50 -8.36
N VAL A 344 1.15 -14.93 -9.53
CA VAL A 344 1.20 -15.61 -10.81
C VAL A 344 2.14 -16.81 -10.69
N ASP A 345 1.59 -18.00 -10.96
CA ASP A 345 2.27 -19.30 -10.95
C ASP A 345 3.72 -19.16 -11.46
N HIS A 346 4.67 -19.26 -10.53
CA HIS A 346 6.08 -19.04 -10.81
C HIS A 346 6.70 -20.15 -11.68
N ASP A 347 6.03 -21.27 -11.85
CA ASP A 347 6.50 -22.41 -12.61
C ASP A 347 6.16 -22.34 -14.12
N SER A 348 5.30 -21.41 -14.53
CA SER A 348 4.98 -21.18 -15.94
C SER A 348 5.93 -20.20 -16.65
N LEU A 349 7.06 -19.86 -16.06
CA LEU A 349 8.08 -19.03 -16.70
C LEU A 349 8.89 -19.89 -17.70
N GLU A 350 8.26 -20.29 -18.80
CA GLU A 350 8.99 -20.81 -19.95
C GLU A 350 10.07 -19.81 -20.37
N GLU A 351 11.27 -20.31 -20.56
CA GLU A 351 12.45 -19.57 -20.96
C GLU A 351 12.17 -18.79 -22.24
N LEU A 352 12.18 -17.45 -22.16
CA LEU A 352 12.33 -16.65 -23.37
C LEU A 352 13.67 -17.01 -24.02
N PRO A 353 13.74 -17.25 -25.34
CA PRO A 353 14.94 -17.70 -25.99
C PRO A 353 16.12 -16.80 -25.64
N SER A 354 17.18 -17.38 -25.11
CA SER A 354 18.45 -16.75 -24.86
C SER A 354 19.02 -16.30 -26.21
N GLY A 355 19.06 -15.00 -26.45
CA GLY A 355 19.80 -14.45 -27.58
C GLY A 355 21.25 -14.90 -27.47
N ASN A 356 21.81 -15.39 -28.60
CA ASN A 356 23.16 -15.92 -28.82
C ASN A 356 24.20 -15.30 -27.88
N THR A 357 24.69 -16.08 -26.94
CA THR A 357 25.87 -15.75 -26.15
C THR A 357 27.08 -16.42 -26.79
N SER A 358 27.93 -15.63 -27.44
CA SER A 358 29.32 -16.03 -27.62
C SER A 358 29.97 -16.13 -26.24
N SER A 359 30.54 -17.29 -25.91
CA SER A 359 31.18 -17.59 -24.66
C SER A 359 32.52 -16.85 -24.54
N GLU A 360 32.53 -15.63 -24.02
CA GLU A 360 33.71 -15.03 -23.42
C GLU A 360 33.52 -15.04 -21.89
N SER A 361 34.45 -15.66 -21.19
CA SER A 361 34.48 -15.79 -19.74
C SER A 361 34.57 -14.40 -19.08
N CYS A 362 33.50 -13.95 -18.47
CA CYS A 362 33.50 -12.74 -17.67
C CYS A 362 34.19 -13.01 -16.32
N ASP A 363 35.25 -12.25 -16.01
CA ASP A 363 35.89 -12.27 -14.68
C ASP A 363 35.02 -11.46 -13.69
N CYS A 364 34.03 -12.12 -13.13
CA CYS A 364 33.01 -11.51 -12.26
C CYS A 364 33.50 -11.08 -10.86
N ASN A 365 34.80 -11.21 -10.56
CA ASN A 365 35.35 -10.97 -9.22
C ASN A 365 35.76 -9.53 -8.93
N ARG A 366 35.48 -8.62 -9.81
CA ARG A 366 36.05 -7.25 -9.72
C ARG A 366 35.01 -6.18 -9.51
N LEU A 367 34.17 -5.87 -8.91
CA LEU A 367 33.47 -4.55 -8.87
C LEU A 367 32.08 -4.48 -8.19
N LEU A 368 31.84 -5.08 -7.05
CA LEU A 368 30.70 -4.61 -6.26
C LEU A 368 31.15 -4.27 -4.83
N PRO A 369 30.69 -3.15 -4.25
CA PRO A 369 30.94 -2.88 -2.85
C PRO A 369 30.29 -3.94 -1.99
N ARG A 370 31.05 -4.52 -1.10
CA ARG A 370 30.57 -5.54 -0.15
C ARG A 370 29.40 -5.00 0.65
N PHE A 371 28.26 -5.66 0.56
CA PHE A 371 27.16 -5.45 1.50
C PHE A 371 27.69 -5.71 2.92
N ARG A 372 27.76 -4.67 3.77
CA ARG A 372 27.98 -4.85 5.20
C ARG A 372 26.66 -5.25 5.82
N ARG A 373 26.70 -6.41 6.46
CA ARG A 373 25.62 -6.91 7.32
C ARG A 373 25.43 -6.01 8.54
#